data_febd0054102dd21a44e6c11018bb0b6d
#
_entry.id   febd0054102dd21a44e6c11018bb0b6d
#
_cell.length_a   1.000
_cell.length_b   1.000
_cell.length_c   1.000
_cell.angle_alpha   90.00
_cell.angle_beta   90.00
_cell.angle_gamma   90.00
#
_symmetry.space_group_name_H-M   'P 1'
#
loop_
_entity.id
_entity.type
_entity.pdbx_description
1 polymer ?
#
loop_
_entity_poly.entity_id
_entity_poly.type
_entity_poly.pdbx_seq_one_letter_code
_entity_poly.pdbx_strand_id
1 'polypeptide(L)'
;YAEGVKVGAPINGTGREALREWFRDNITTSYRTFHAITGHVIEFKDDNHARGILHAHAEHEMGDRWEVTVYCCTDRYVRKNGRWFFASRRGQPFYRRDFPIFPRIDAPRRPESPGVRMPREFPTFSQFWKQFPKELVAKLTRAPVE
;
A
#
# COMPACT_ATOMS: atom_id res chain seq x y z
N TYR A 1 8.97 6.34 -10.60
CA TYR A 1 9.17 7.76 -10.29
C TYR A 1 10.27 8.33 -11.17
N ALA A 2 10.17 9.62 -11.51
CA ALA A 2 11.26 10.35 -12.18
C ALA A 2 12.38 10.68 -11.18
N GLU A 3 13.57 11.01 -11.68
CA GLU A 3 14.61 11.58 -10.83
C GLU A 3 14.11 12.87 -10.16
N GLY A 4 14.47 13.08 -8.88
CA GLY A 4 14.08 14.27 -8.12
C GLY A 4 12.63 14.28 -7.67
N VAL A 5 11.87 13.19 -7.81
CA VAL A 5 10.49 13.15 -7.31
C VAL A 5 10.45 13.37 -5.80
N LYS A 6 9.55 14.26 -5.37
CA LYS A 6 9.24 14.47 -3.95
C LYS A 6 7.93 13.80 -3.62
N VAL A 7 7.93 12.95 -2.61
CA VAL A 7 6.72 12.36 -2.05
C VAL A 7 6.50 13.01 -0.68
N GLY A 8 5.35 13.64 -0.50
CA GLY A 8 5.05 14.41 0.72
C GLY A 8 4.89 13.55 1.96
N ALA A 9 4.95 14.20 3.10
CA ALA A 9 4.97 13.59 4.43
C ALA A 9 4.04 12.36 4.59
N PRO A 10 4.51 11.32 5.26
CA PRO A 10 5.77 11.25 6.00
C PRO A 10 6.99 10.84 5.15
N ILE A 11 6.83 10.73 3.82
CA ILE A 11 7.90 10.29 2.92
C ILE A 11 8.75 11.52 2.57
N ASN A 12 9.85 11.70 3.28
CA ASN A 12 10.84 12.74 2.99
C ASN A 12 11.97 12.17 2.11
N GLY A 13 11.61 11.70 0.93
CA GLY A 13 12.57 11.17 -0.03
C GLY A 13 12.54 11.93 -1.36
N THR A 14 13.70 12.26 -1.90
CA THR A 14 13.84 12.81 -3.24
C THR A 14 14.62 11.83 -4.09
N GLY A 15 14.04 11.42 -5.23
CA GLY A 15 14.64 10.47 -6.15
C GLY A 15 14.25 9.02 -5.87
N ARG A 16 14.59 8.18 -6.82
CA ARG A 16 14.17 6.77 -6.83
C ARG A 16 14.80 5.95 -5.69
N GLU A 17 16.08 6.20 -5.40
CA GLU A 17 16.82 5.42 -4.41
C GLU A 17 16.33 5.70 -2.99
N ALA A 18 16.17 6.96 -2.61
CA ALA A 18 15.61 7.34 -1.31
C ALA A 18 14.18 6.79 -1.13
N LEU A 19 13.37 6.78 -2.20
CA LEU A 19 12.05 6.16 -2.15
C LEU A 19 12.12 4.64 -1.98
N ARG A 20 13.07 3.96 -2.64
CA ARG A 20 13.25 2.51 -2.52
C ARG A 20 13.62 2.12 -1.09
N GLU A 21 14.53 2.86 -0.46
CA GLU A 21 14.93 2.66 0.93
C GLU A 21 13.73 2.89 1.87
N TRP A 22 13.04 4.01 1.70
CA TRP A 22 11.85 4.30 2.48
C TRP A 22 10.78 3.19 2.35
N PHE A 23 10.50 2.71 1.14
CA PHE A 23 9.55 1.62 0.94
C PHE A 23 10.03 0.31 1.56
N ARG A 24 11.33 0.01 1.50
CA ARG A 24 11.91 -1.18 2.14
C ARG A 24 11.65 -1.16 3.65
N ASP A 25 11.89 -0.02 4.29
CA ASP A 25 11.72 0.12 5.73
C ASP A 25 10.24 0.09 6.14
N ASN A 26 9.37 0.67 5.34
CA ASN A 26 7.96 0.79 5.69
C ASN A 26 7.11 -0.43 5.29
N ILE A 27 7.46 -1.15 4.23
CA ILE A 27 6.70 -2.32 3.80
C ILE A 27 6.79 -3.47 4.81
N THR A 28 7.84 -3.49 5.63
CA THR A 28 8.07 -4.48 6.69
C THR A 28 7.41 -4.14 8.02
N THR A 29 6.71 -3.01 8.11
CA THR A 29 5.96 -2.63 9.32
C THR A 29 4.58 -3.27 9.39
N SER A 30 4.09 -3.80 8.27
CA SER A 30 2.78 -4.42 8.17
C SER A 30 2.91 -5.82 7.57
N TYR A 31 2.17 -6.78 8.09
CA TYR A 31 2.17 -8.15 7.57
C TYR A 31 1.33 -8.26 6.30
N ARG A 32 0.12 -7.74 6.34
CA ARG A 32 -0.78 -7.65 5.18
C ARG A 32 -1.13 -6.21 4.94
N THR A 33 -1.23 -5.86 3.67
CA THR A 33 -1.69 -4.54 3.25
C THR A 33 -2.72 -4.69 2.15
N PHE A 34 -3.74 -3.85 2.21
CA PHE A 34 -4.73 -3.73 1.17
C PHE A 34 -4.91 -2.25 0.83
N HIS A 35 -4.81 -1.91 -0.45
CA HIS A 35 -5.03 -0.54 -0.92
C HIS A 35 -6.05 -0.56 -2.04
N ALA A 36 -7.23 -0.02 -1.79
CA ALA A 36 -8.26 0.19 -2.80
C ALA A 36 -8.23 1.63 -3.30
N ILE A 37 -8.07 1.80 -4.60
CA ILE A 37 -8.26 3.10 -5.25
C ILE A 37 -9.77 3.28 -5.45
N THR A 38 -10.35 4.29 -4.79
CA THR A 38 -11.79 4.56 -4.83
C THR A 38 -12.17 5.64 -5.83
N GLY A 39 -11.18 6.39 -6.31
CA GLY A 39 -11.38 7.38 -7.36
C GLY A 39 -10.04 7.93 -7.85
N HIS A 40 -9.94 8.19 -9.14
CA HIS A 40 -8.76 8.80 -9.74
C HIS A 40 -9.17 9.68 -10.92
N VAL A 41 -8.86 10.96 -10.81
CA VAL A 41 -9.07 11.94 -11.88
C VAL A 41 -7.71 12.42 -12.36
N ILE A 42 -7.50 12.41 -13.67
CA ILE A 42 -6.26 12.89 -14.31
C ILE A 42 -6.62 14.00 -15.30
N GLU A 43 -5.92 15.11 -15.20
CA GLU A 43 -6.00 16.24 -16.10
C GLU A 43 -4.68 16.42 -16.84
N PHE A 44 -4.69 16.29 -18.13
CA PHE A 44 -3.54 16.56 -18.99
C PHE A 44 -3.38 18.06 -19.20
N LYS A 45 -2.18 18.59 -18.93
CA LYS A 45 -1.85 20.00 -19.15
C LYS A 45 -1.29 20.23 -20.56
N ASP A 46 -0.53 19.28 -21.03
CA ASP A 46 0.07 19.18 -22.36
C ASP A 46 0.48 17.74 -22.63
N ASP A 47 1.17 17.50 -23.73
CA ASP A 47 1.59 16.14 -24.16
C ASP A 47 2.57 15.46 -23.18
N ASN A 48 3.21 16.23 -22.30
CA ASN A 48 4.26 15.74 -21.42
C ASN A 48 3.97 15.97 -19.92
N HIS A 49 2.90 16.68 -19.59
CA HIS A 49 2.57 16.99 -18.19
C HIS A 49 1.11 16.69 -17.88
N ALA A 50 0.88 16.09 -16.73
CA ALA A 50 -0.45 15.90 -16.18
C ALA A 50 -0.44 16.09 -14.66
N ARG A 51 -1.62 16.33 -14.10
CA ARG A 51 -1.87 16.29 -12.66
C ARG A 51 -3.00 15.32 -12.37
N GLY A 52 -3.04 14.78 -11.15
CA GLY A 52 -4.11 13.88 -10.74
C GLY A 52 -4.47 14.04 -9.28
N ILE A 53 -5.70 13.66 -8.97
CA ILE A 53 -6.20 13.49 -7.61
C ILE A 53 -6.68 12.05 -7.51
N LEU A 54 -6.15 11.34 -6.52
CA LEU A 54 -6.47 9.95 -6.25
C LEU A 54 -7.04 9.86 -4.84
N HIS A 55 -8.16 9.17 -4.68
CA HIS A 55 -8.69 8.78 -3.38
C HIS A 55 -8.46 7.30 -3.16
N ALA A 56 -8.07 6.94 -1.95
CA ALA A 56 -7.79 5.57 -1.60
C ALA A 56 -8.18 5.23 -0.16
N HIS A 57 -8.51 3.95 0.01
CA HIS A 57 -8.72 3.30 1.28
C HIS A 57 -7.60 2.28 1.45
N ALA A 58 -6.85 2.38 2.53
CA ALA A 58 -5.77 1.48 2.86
C ALA A 58 -6.04 0.76 4.18
N GLU A 59 -5.67 -0.49 4.23
CA GLU A 59 -5.75 -1.32 5.42
C GLU A 59 -4.42 -2.03 5.65
N HIS A 60 -3.99 -2.10 6.92
CA HIS A 60 -2.70 -2.66 7.30
C HIS A 60 -2.84 -3.54 8.55
N GLU A 61 -2.33 -4.75 8.46
CA GLU A 61 -2.14 -5.63 9.62
C GLU A 61 -0.81 -5.32 10.29
N MET A 62 -0.86 -4.79 11.50
CA MET A 62 0.30 -4.29 12.23
C MET A 62 0.64 -5.14 13.47
N GLY A 63 0.29 -6.42 13.48
CA GLY A 63 0.52 -7.36 14.58
C GLY A 63 -0.50 -7.24 15.69
N ASP A 64 -0.54 -6.14 16.42
CA ASP A 64 -1.45 -5.91 17.54
C ASP A 64 -2.72 -5.16 17.18
N ARG A 65 -2.79 -4.59 15.97
CA ARG A 65 -3.93 -3.81 15.50
C ARG A 65 -4.12 -3.92 13.99
N TRP A 66 -5.31 -3.56 13.60
CA TRP A 66 -5.67 -3.32 12.20
C TRP A 66 -5.84 -1.83 12.00
N GLU A 67 -5.01 -1.28 11.16
CA GLU A 67 -5.05 0.12 10.81
C GLU A 67 -5.84 0.34 9.53
N VAL A 68 -6.78 1.25 9.58
CA VAL A 68 -7.53 1.72 8.41
C VAL A 68 -7.22 3.19 8.18
N THR A 69 -6.80 3.53 6.98
CA THR A 69 -6.53 4.91 6.58
C THR A 69 -7.28 5.24 5.29
N VAL A 70 -8.05 6.33 5.30
CA VAL A 70 -8.61 6.90 4.09
C VAL A 70 -7.86 8.19 3.78
N TYR A 71 -7.39 8.31 2.54
CA TYR A 71 -6.54 9.42 2.15
C TYR A 71 -6.75 9.83 0.69
N CYS A 72 -6.32 11.03 0.36
CA CYS A 72 -6.15 11.44 -1.01
C CYS A 72 -4.67 11.69 -1.33
N CYS A 73 -4.33 11.54 -2.61
CA CYS A 73 -3.04 11.97 -3.14
C CYS A 73 -3.25 13.01 -4.21
N THR A 74 -2.43 14.06 -4.16
CA THR A 74 -2.26 14.99 -5.27
C THR A 74 -0.99 14.65 -6.00
N ASP A 75 -1.12 14.33 -7.27
CA ASP A 75 -0.04 13.85 -8.12
C ASP A 75 0.31 14.85 -9.21
N ARG A 76 1.59 14.89 -9.55
CA ARG A 76 2.07 15.47 -10.80
C ARG A 76 2.78 14.39 -11.59
N TYR A 77 2.51 14.37 -12.87
CA TYR A 77 3.08 13.40 -13.80
C TYR A 77 3.90 14.11 -14.87
N VAL A 78 4.94 13.46 -15.34
CA VAL A 78 5.77 13.90 -16.46
C VAL A 78 5.99 12.74 -17.43
N ARG A 79 5.91 13.02 -18.72
CA ARG A 79 6.23 12.07 -19.77
C ARG A 79 7.66 12.30 -20.26
N LYS A 80 8.46 11.22 -20.24
CA LYS A 80 9.84 11.21 -20.74
C LYS A 80 10.04 9.96 -21.59
N ASN A 81 10.56 10.13 -22.81
CA ASN A 81 10.80 9.02 -23.74
C ASN A 81 9.55 8.13 -23.94
N GLY A 82 8.39 8.75 -24.14
CA GLY A 82 7.13 8.06 -24.36
C GLY A 82 6.47 7.43 -23.11
N ARG A 83 7.10 7.49 -21.92
CA ARG A 83 6.60 6.87 -20.68
C ARG A 83 6.25 7.93 -19.64
N TRP A 84 5.14 7.68 -18.93
CA TRP A 84 4.71 8.52 -17.82
C TRP A 84 5.38 8.12 -16.51
N PHE A 85 5.74 9.12 -15.73
CA PHE A 85 6.34 8.99 -14.40
C PHE A 85 5.67 9.93 -13.42
N PHE A 86 5.68 9.57 -12.14
CA PHE A 86 5.37 10.51 -11.09
C PHE A 86 6.51 11.55 -10.99
N ALA A 87 6.18 12.82 -11.15
CA ALA A 87 7.08 13.94 -10.86
C ALA A 87 6.99 14.33 -9.38
N SER A 88 5.79 14.23 -8.78
CA SER A 88 5.59 14.33 -7.34
C SER A 88 4.31 13.64 -6.92
N ARG A 89 4.25 13.20 -5.65
CA ARG A 89 3.04 12.75 -4.97
C ARG A 89 2.99 13.35 -3.58
N ARG A 90 1.85 13.89 -3.19
CA ARG A 90 1.57 14.35 -1.84
C ARG A 90 0.35 13.63 -1.32
N GLY A 91 0.53 12.78 -0.30
CA GLY A 91 -0.55 12.12 0.41
C GLY A 91 -1.09 13.02 1.52
N GLN A 92 -2.41 13.01 1.69
CA GLN A 92 -3.11 13.68 2.77
C GLN A 92 -4.17 12.74 3.34
N PRO A 93 -3.99 12.24 4.57
CA PRO A 93 -5.01 11.41 5.21
C PRO A 93 -6.24 12.26 5.55
N PHE A 94 -7.43 11.71 5.30
CA PHE A 94 -8.69 12.25 5.82
C PHE A 94 -8.91 11.79 7.25
N TYR A 95 -8.70 10.49 7.50
CA TYR A 95 -8.69 9.91 8.84
C TYR A 95 -7.88 8.62 8.85
N ARG A 96 -7.49 8.24 10.05
CA ARG A 96 -6.82 6.98 10.38
C ARG A 96 -7.47 6.43 11.63
N ARG A 97 -7.71 5.13 11.68
CA ARG A 97 -8.29 4.45 12.82
C ARG A 97 -7.67 3.08 13.01
N ASP A 98 -7.34 2.78 14.25
CA ASP A 98 -6.89 1.47 14.67
C ASP A 98 -8.05 0.67 15.26
N PHE A 99 -8.11 -0.61 14.90
CA PHE A 99 -9.06 -1.56 15.46
C PHE A 99 -8.28 -2.63 16.22
N PRO A 100 -8.69 -2.94 17.48
CA PRO A 100 -7.97 -3.90 18.32
C PRO A 100 -8.17 -5.35 17.86
N ILE A 101 -9.14 -5.61 17.02
CA ILE A 101 -9.49 -6.94 16.51
C ILE A 101 -9.68 -6.88 15.00
N PHE A 102 -9.02 -7.81 14.36
CA PHE A 102 -8.94 -8.15 13.00
C PHE A 102 -10.24 -8.72 12.46
N PRO A 103 -10.56 -8.50 11.18
CA PRO A 103 -11.43 -9.40 10.44
C PRO A 103 -10.87 -10.80 10.59
N ARG A 104 -11.55 -11.67 11.33
CA ARG A 104 -11.11 -13.05 11.55
C ARG A 104 -11.02 -13.75 10.22
N ILE A 105 -9.83 -14.04 9.81
CA ILE A 105 -9.58 -14.88 8.62
C ILE A 105 -9.98 -16.34 8.93
N ASP A 106 -10.00 -16.69 10.20
CA ASP A 106 -10.43 -17.98 10.75
C ASP A 106 -11.94 -18.08 11.03
N ALA A 107 -12.72 -17.00 10.85
CA ALA A 107 -14.17 -17.08 10.95
C ALA A 107 -14.71 -18.13 9.98
N PRO A 108 -15.72 -18.95 10.39
CA PRO A 108 -16.31 -19.94 9.52
C PRO A 108 -16.76 -19.27 8.23
N ARG A 109 -16.16 -19.70 7.13
CA ARG A 109 -16.48 -19.13 5.81
C ARG A 109 -17.91 -19.46 5.47
N ARG A 110 -18.61 -18.53 4.83
CA ARG A 110 -19.82 -18.86 4.09
C ARG A 110 -19.47 -20.00 3.13
N PRO A 111 -20.35 -21.01 2.97
CA PRO A 111 -20.17 -22.03 1.94
C PRO A 111 -19.83 -21.33 0.63
N GLU A 112 -18.72 -21.72 0.02
CA GLU A 112 -18.31 -21.16 -1.27
C GLU A 112 -19.45 -21.42 -2.27
N SER A 113 -19.89 -20.39 -2.96
CA SER A 113 -20.81 -20.57 -4.07
C SER A 113 -20.15 -21.46 -5.11
N PRO A 114 -20.84 -22.49 -5.64
CA PRO A 114 -20.26 -23.39 -6.63
C PRO A 114 -19.63 -22.58 -7.79
N GLY A 115 -18.36 -22.84 -8.07
CA GLY A 115 -17.62 -22.20 -9.17
C GLY A 115 -16.82 -20.94 -8.81
N VAL A 116 -16.96 -20.40 -7.60
CA VAL A 116 -16.15 -19.25 -7.15
C VAL A 116 -15.08 -19.73 -6.18
N ARG A 117 -13.84 -19.84 -6.63
CA ARG A 117 -12.68 -20.03 -5.75
C ARG A 117 -12.07 -18.68 -5.43
N MET A 118 -12.27 -18.20 -4.20
CA MET A 118 -11.48 -17.09 -3.70
C MET A 118 -10.06 -17.59 -3.40
N PRO A 119 -9.01 -16.89 -3.87
CA PRO A 119 -7.66 -17.26 -3.51
C PRO A 119 -7.50 -17.18 -2.00
N ARG A 120 -7.05 -18.27 -1.38
CA ARG A 120 -6.82 -18.35 0.07
C ARG A 120 -5.63 -17.47 0.49
N GLU A 121 -4.70 -17.28 -0.45
CA GLU A 121 -3.51 -16.43 -0.28
C GLU A 121 -3.22 -15.72 -1.59
N PHE A 122 -2.66 -14.52 -1.49
CA PHE A 122 -2.06 -13.89 -2.68
C PHE A 122 -0.86 -14.74 -3.12
N PRO A 123 -0.75 -15.14 -4.38
CA PRO A 123 0.28 -16.08 -4.85
C PRO A 123 1.72 -15.67 -4.51
N THR A 124 2.00 -14.38 -4.41
CA THR A 124 3.33 -13.84 -4.10
C THR A 124 3.55 -13.54 -2.62
N PHE A 125 2.53 -13.61 -1.80
CA PHE A 125 2.57 -13.20 -0.41
C PHE A 125 3.51 -14.06 0.45
N SER A 126 3.38 -15.37 0.35
CA SER A 126 4.24 -16.31 1.09
C SER A 126 5.70 -16.24 0.65
N GLN A 127 5.95 -15.96 -0.64
CA GLN A 127 7.31 -15.81 -1.16
C GLN A 127 7.96 -14.52 -0.66
N PHE A 128 7.20 -13.43 -0.57
CA PHE A 128 7.68 -12.17 -0.03
C PHE A 128 8.18 -12.35 1.41
N TRP A 129 7.37 -12.95 2.29
CA TRP A 129 7.72 -13.10 3.70
C TRP A 129 8.79 -14.14 3.99
N LYS A 130 9.03 -15.10 3.09
CA LYS A 130 10.13 -16.09 3.23
C LYS A 130 11.53 -15.48 3.26
N GLN A 131 11.70 -14.26 2.77
CA GLN A 131 12.97 -13.55 2.77
C GLN A 131 13.25 -12.75 4.06
N PHE A 132 12.32 -12.76 5.01
CA PHE A 132 12.45 -12.06 6.29
C PHE A 132 12.58 -13.03 7.46
N PRO A 133 13.20 -12.61 8.58
CA PRO A 133 13.31 -13.43 9.79
C PRO A 133 11.92 -13.86 10.29
N LYS A 134 11.82 -15.12 10.72
CA LYS A 134 10.56 -15.69 11.24
C LYS A 134 10.02 -14.91 12.42
N GLU A 135 10.89 -14.37 13.26
CA GLU A 135 10.56 -13.58 14.45
C GLU A 135 9.85 -12.27 14.07
N LEU A 136 10.28 -11.63 12.96
CA LEU A 136 9.61 -10.46 12.44
C LEU A 136 8.19 -10.81 11.96
N VAL A 137 8.06 -11.88 11.20
CA VAL A 137 6.77 -12.35 10.67
C VAL A 137 5.82 -12.71 11.83
N ALA A 138 6.29 -13.47 12.82
CA ALA A 138 5.50 -13.84 14.00
C ALA A 138 5.01 -12.61 14.78
N LYS A 139 5.87 -11.61 14.96
CA LYS A 139 5.51 -10.34 15.61
C LYS A 139 4.38 -9.61 14.90
N LEU A 140 4.34 -9.68 13.57
CA LEU A 140 3.36 -8.96 12.76
C LEU A 140 2.05 -9.73 12.55
N THR A 141 2.06 -11.05 12.72
CA THR A 141 0.90 -11.91 12.43
C THR A 141 0.07 -12.30 13.65
N ARG A 142 0.53 -12.02 14.87
CA ARG A 142 -0.05 -12.62 16.08
C ARG A 142 -0.18 -14.14 16.01
N ALA A 143 0.64 -14.79 15.21
CA ALA A 143 0.70 -16.23 15.24
C ALA A 143 0.94 -16.68 16.71
N PRO A 144 0.17 -17.63 17.24
CA PRO A 144 0.49 -18.18 18.54
C PRO A 144 1.92 -18.68 18.47
N VAL A 145 2.74 -18.26 19.41
CA VAL A 145 4.09 -18.81 19.59
C VAL A 145 3.85 -20.21 20.12
N GLU A 146 3.91 -21.23 19.26
CA GLU A 146 4.04 -22.63 19.68
C GLU A 146 5.44 -22.90 20.22
#